data_5764eb71d3ea5242adfd90501bae3b94
#
_entry.id   5764eb71d3ea5242adfd90501bae3b94
#
_cell.length_a   1.000
_cell.length_b   1.000
_cell.length_c   1.000
_cell.angle_alpha   90.00
_cell.angle_beta   90.00
_cell.angle_gamma   90.00
#
_symmetry.space_group_name_H-M   'P 1'
#
loop_
_entity.id
_entity.type
_entity.pdbx_description
1 polymer ?
#
loop_
_entity_poly.entity_id
_entity_poly.type
_entity_poly.pdbx_seq_one_letter_code
_entity_poly.pdbx_strand_id
1 'polypeptide(L)'
;VRLRPLQAASRTAAALSLAVLGVAALASGAQAHSTAVTDGASASAVHPGIKLQHPAVHVQSVQATGNKLTVRSAASTGVVSPKPTVYLVFWGSQWSSDPAGVAPDMQQMFKGLYGSQDTWGTILTQYCEGVAKGTSNCGTKGTHISHPASSPLAGVWFDNANAAPSSATAAQIASEASSAAAHFGNKTQAPNLNAQYVIVSATGTHPDGFPNSGFCAWHDKTSSSYGTLAYTNLPYIPDLGVDACTTLTDNRMLSGIESTETHEYAETVTDFWPSIGWNGGNGEIGDECENMDAFVPLSTGSFDLQGLWSNSANKCVTHG
;
A
#
# COMPACT_ATOMS: atom_id res chain seq x y z
N VAL A 1 -17.96 35.65 57.65
CA VAL A 1 -17.15 36.62 58.42
C VAL A 1 -15.69 36.53 57.94
N ARG A 2 -15.22 37.66 57.49
CA ARG A 2 -13.83 38.14 57.30
C ARG A 2 -13.11 37.76 56.03
N LEU A 3 -13.04 38.79 55.19
CA LEU A 3 -12.13 39.16 54.14
C LEU A 3 -10.73 39.54 54.63
N ARG A 4 -9.79 39.48 53.66
CA ARG A 4 -8.60 40.36 53.40
C ARG A 4 -7.21 39.72 53.65
N PRO A 5 -6.17 40.28 52.94
CA PRO A 5 -6.09 40.85 51.61
C PRO A 5 -4.81 40.44 50.82
N LEU A 6 -4.75 40.91 49.58
CA LEU A 6 -3.65 41.09 48.62
C LEU A 6 -2.28 41.54 49.21
N GLN A 7 -1.21 41.06 48.62
CA GLN A 7 0.01 41.88 48.43
C GLN A 7 0.68 41.60 47.11
N ALA A 8 0.89 42.66 46.35
CA ALA A 8 1.66 42.74 45.13
C ALA A 8 3.06 43.36 45.44
N ALA A 9 4.09 42.92 44.77
CA ALA A 9 5.34 43.64 44.58
C ALA A 9 6.04 43.03 43.35
N SER A 10 6.21 43.65 42.26
CA SER A 10 6.85 44.84 41.75
C SER A 10 8.39 44.74 41.64
N ARG A 11 8.85 44.75 40.34
CA ARG A 11 10.10 45.28 39.78
C ARG A 11 11.43 44.52 40.06
N THR A 12 12.25 44.24 39.06
CA THR A 12 13.08 45.21 38.31
C THR A 12 13.65 44.59 37.03
N ALA A 13 13.72 45.43 36.00
CA ALA A 13 14.43 45.22 34.75
C ALA A 13 15.93 45.51 34.92
N ALA A 14 16.79 44.82 34.22
CA ALA A 14 18.14 45.24 33.93
C ALA A 14 18.46 44.93 32.47
N ALA A 15 18.57 45.97 31.70
CA ALA A 15 19.18 45.97 30.37
C ALA A 15 20.69 46.18 30.53
N LEU A 16 21.46 45.45 29.76
CA LEU A 16 22.85 45.84 29.47
C LEU A 16 23.17 45.62 28.00
N SER A 17 23.66 46.66 27.39
CA SER A 17 23.96 46.83 25.97
C SER A 17 25.43 46.53 25.66
N LEU A 18 25.67 46.29 24.36
CA LEU A 18 26.86 46.51 23.54
C LEU A 18 28.15 45.71 23.77
N ALA A 19 28.57 45.02 22.71
CA ALA A 19 29.81 45.38 22.00
C ALA A 19 29.83 44.75 20.59
N VAL A 20 29.90 45.59 19.58
CA VAL A 20 30.23 45.28 18.18
C VAL A 20 31.75 45.19 18.08
N LEU A 21 32.28 44.13 17.53
CA LEU A 21 33.63 44.06 17.00
C LEU A 21 33.61 43.40 15.63
N GLY A 22 33.79 44.21 14.61
CA GLY A 22 34.01 43.77 13.25
C GLY A 22 35.42 43.24 13.07
N VAL A 23 35.56 42.16 12.35
CA VAL A 23 36.82 41.72 11.74
C VAL A 23 36.58 41.48 10.28
N ALA A 24 37.20 42.27 9.44
CA ALA A 24 37.29 42.01 8.00
C ALA A 24 38.35 40.93 7.77
N ALA A 25 38.04 39.94 6.95
CA ALA A 25 39.03 39.00 6.44
C ALA A 25 38.76 38.71 4.97
N LEU A 26 39.68 39.09 4.22
CA LEU A 26 40.23 38.79 2.91
C LEU A 26 39.58 37.69 2.09
N ALA A 27 39.12 38.07 0.90
CA ALA A 27 38.77 37.19 -0.19
C ALA A 27 40.02 36.46 -0.72
N SER A 28 40.01 35.13 -0.68
CA SER A 28 40.88 34.27 -1.47
C SER A 28 40.06 33.58 -2.52
N GLY A 29 40.31 33.92 -3.79
CA GLY A 29 39.69 33.28 -4.93
C GLY A 29 40.08 31.80 -5.00
N ALA A 30 39.08 30.92 -5.01
CA ALA A 30 39.22 29.56 -5.42
C ALA A 30 38.43 29.41 -6.74
N GLN A 31 39.16 29.08 -7.81
CA GLN A 31 38.59 28.75 -9.11
C GLN A 31 37.74 27.48 -8.99
N ALA A 32 36.47 27.59 -9.29
CA ALA A 32 35.58 26.46 -9.44
C ALA A 32 35.98 25.67 -10.70
N HIS A 33 36.55 24.48 -10.49
CA HIS A 33 36.58 23.48 -11.55
C HIS A 33 35.14 22.95 -11.71
N SER A 34 34.53 23.28 -12.83
CA SER A 34 33.32 22.65 -13.31
C SER A 34 33.62 21.22 -13.69
N THR A 35 33.43 20.28 -12.77
CA THR A 35 33.26 18.89 -13.15
C THR A 35 31.80 18.73 -13.58
N ALA A 36 31.60 18.46 -14.87
CA ALA A 36 30.32 18.02 -15.37
C ALA A 36 29.88 16.78 -14.59
N VAL A 37 28.87 16.95 -13.73
CA VAL A 37 28.13 15.84 -13.16
C VAL A 37 27.31 15.28 -14.32
N THR A 38 27.74 14.15 -14.86
CA THR A 38 26.90 13.32 -15.69
C THR A 38 25.71 12.94 -14.84
N ASP A 39 24.53 13.38 -15.23
CA ASP A 39 23.25 12.91 -14.70
C ASP A 39 23.20 11.38 -14.84
N GLY A 40 23.63 10.71 -13.78
CA GLY A 40 23.23 9.35 -13.55
C GLY A 40 21.75 9.37 -13.26
N ALA A 41 20.93 8.93 -14.21
CA ALA A 41 19.55 8.61 -13.95
C ALA A 41 19.52 7.75 -12.69
N SER A 42 18.97 8.32 -11.63
CA SER A 42 18.65 7.58 -10.41
C SER A 42 17.66 6.52 -10.87
N ALA A 43 18.07 5.27 -10.92
CA ALA A 43 17.14 4.17 -11.10
C ALA A 43 16.13 4.32 -9.94
N SER A 44 14.88 4.60 -10.26
CA SER A 44 13.78 4.52 -9.30
C SER A 44 13.92 3.19 -8.58
N ALA A 45 13.96 3.24 -7.26
CA ALA A 45 13.89 2.01 -6.47
C ALA A 45 12.59 1.31 -6.89
N VAL A 46 12.72 0.13 -7.49
CA VAL A 46 11.56 -0.68 -7.85
C VAL A 46 10.97 -1.14 -6.54
N HIS A 47 9.77 -0.66 -6.22
CA HIS A 47 9.00 -1.17 -5.09
C HIS A 47 8.65 -2.62 -5.37
N PRO A 48 8.80 -3.55 -4.43
CA PRO A 48 8.28 -4.90 -4.60
C PRO A 48 6.75 -4.86 -4.67
N GLY A 49 6.16 -5.74 -5.46
CA GLY A 49 4.70 -5.78 -5.62
C GLY A 49 4.14 -4.56 -6.36
N ILE A 50 4.63 -4.31 -7.56
CA ILE A 50 4.11 -3.25 -8.44
C ILE A 50 3.16 -3.86 -9.45
N LYS A 51 1.90 -3.39 -9.50
CA LYS A 51 1.07 -3.60 -10.68
C LYS A 51 1.46 -2.59 -11.76
N LEU A 52 1.94 -3.08 -12.89
CA LEU A 52 2.38 -2.26 -14.01
C LEU A 52 1.19 -1.68 -14.80
N GLN A 53 1.39 -0.48 -15.34
CA GLN A 53 0.48 0.08 -16.35
C GLN A 53 0.70 -0.67 -17.69
N HIS A 54 -0.30 -1.42 -18.13
CA HIS A 54 -0.34 -1.90 -19.48
C HIS A 54 -1.16 -0.92 -20.33
N PRO A 55 -0.63 -0.36 -21.41
CA PRO A 55 -1.50 0.22 -22.43
C PRO A 55 -2.45 -0.89 -22.90
N ALA A 56 -3.70 -0.56 -23.16
CA ALA A 56 -4.74 -1.50 -23.61
C ALA A 56 -4.25 -2.25 -24.87
N VAL A 57 -3.49 -3.28 -24.68
CA VAL A 57 -3.04 -4.22 -25.72
C VAL A 57 -3.69 -5.53 -25.36
N HIS A 58 -4.49 -6.07 -26.27
CA HIS A 58 -4.95 -7.44 -26.19
C HIS A 58 -3.73 -8.38 -26.17
N VAL A 59 -3.21 -8.65 -24.99
CA VAL A 59 -2.18 -9.67 -24.81
C VAL A 59 -2.95 -10.97 -24.54
N GLN A 60 -2.87 -11.89 -25.49
CA GLN A 60 -3.24 -13.29 -25.23
C GLN A 60 -2.51 -13.72 -23.95
N SER A 61 -3.26 -14.24 -22.99
CA SER A 61 -2.74 -14.76 -21.73
C SER A 61 -1.54 -15.65 -22.00
N VAL A 62 -0.35 -15.14 -21.72
CA VAL A 62 0.82 -15.99 -21.60
C VAL A 62 0.62 -16.72 -20.28
N GLN A 63 0.11 -17.95 -20.39
CA GLN A 63 0.08 -18.85 -19.26
C GLN A 63 1.51 -18.99 -18.79
N ALA A 64 1.84 -18.38 -17.65
CA ALA A 64 3.14 -18.56 -17.06
C ALA A 64 3.34 -20.07 -16.83
N THR A 65 4.23 -20.68 -17.62
CA THR A 65 4.73 -22.03 -17.37
C THR A 65 5.75 -21.87 -16.22
N GLY A 66 5.27 -21.44 -15.07
CA GLY A 66 6.08 -20.95 -13.98
C GLY A 66 6.38 -22.03 -12.96
N ASN A 67 7.49 -21.86 -12.31
CA ASN A 67 7.81 -22.55 -11.08
C ASN A 67 6.85 -22.08 -9.98
N LYS A 68 6.41 -22.99 -9.12
CA LYS A 68 5.60 -22.66 -7.94
C LYS A 68 6.23 -21.52 -7.14
N LEU A 69 5.41 -20.68 -6.56
CA LEU A 69 5.89 -19.74 -5.55
C LEU A 69 6.55 -20.52 -4.40
N THR A 70 7.61 -19.95 -3.87
CA THR A 70 8.32 -20.50 -2.71
C THR A 70 8.49 -19.42 -1.66
N VAL A 71 8.36 -19.83 -0.38
CA VAL A 71 8.60 -18.91 0.71
C VAL A 71 10.06 -18.48 0.78
N ARG A 72 10.31 -17.18 0.93
CA ARG A 72 11.66 -16.60 0.96
C ARG A 72 12.31 -16.61 2.33
N SER A 73 11.52 -16.75 3.40
CA SER A 73 12.00 -16.72 4.78
C SER A 73 11.40 -17.86 5.61
N ALA A 74 12.16 -18.35 6.59
CA ALA A 74 11.68 -19.28 7.60
C ALA A 74 11.15 -18.59 8.87
N ALA A 75 10.89 -17.28 8.79
CA ALA A 75 10.32 -16.54 9.91
C ALA A 75 8.93 -17.06 10.29
N SER A 76 8.57 -16.90 11.54
CA SER A 76 7.24 -17.30 12.06
C SER A 76 6.22 -16.19 12.05
N THR A 77 6.62 -14.97 11.63
CA THR A 77 5.76 -13.78 11.53
C THR A 77 6.23 -12.86 10.42
N GLY A 78 5.30 -12.15 9.79
CA GLY A 78 5.61 -11.17 8.75
C GLY A 78 5.87 -11.77 7.37
N VAL A 79 5.78 -13.07 7.23
CA VAL A 79 5.91 -13.77 5.93
C VAL A 79 4.60 -13.69 5.17
N VAL A 80 3.50 -13.99 5.85
CA VAL A 80 2.14 -13.80 5.35
C VAL A 80 1.32 -13.04 6.39
N SER A 81 0.11 -12.61 6.03
CA SER A 81 -0.90 -12.17 6.98
C SER A 81 -1.86 -13.32 7.30
N PRO A 82 -1.70 -14.05 8.41
CA PRO A 82 -2.57 -15.20 8.70
C PRO A 82 -4.04 -14.84 8.95
N LYS A 83 -4.31 -13.59 9.32
CA LYS A 83 -5.66 -13.06 9.58
C LYS A 83 -5.82 -11.71 8.92
N PRO A 84 -5.90 -11.66 7.60
CA PRO A 84 -5.87 -10.40 6.87
C PRO A 84 -6.89 -9.39 7.39
N THR A 85 -6.43 -8.18 7.62
CA THR A 85 -7.20 -7.06 8.16
C THR A 85 -6.87 -5.81 7.36
N VAL A 86 -7.87 -5.14 6.82
CA VAL A 86 -7.71 -3.98 5.93
C VAL A 86 -8.27 -2.72 6.58
N TYR A 87 -7.51 -1.65 6.46
CA TYR A 87 -7.93 -0.29 6.81
C TYR A 87 -7.84 0.59 5.56
N LEU A 88 -9.00 1.07 5.06
CA LEU A 88 -9.05 2.00 3.95
C LEU A 88 -8.86 3.43 4.46
N VAL A 89 -7.92 4.14 3.89
CA VAL A 89 -7.57 5.53 4.23
C VAL A 89 -7.74 6.40 3.00
N PHE A 90 -8.82 7.15 2.94
CA PHE A 90 -9.08 8.14 1.89
C PHE A 90 -8.39 9.44 2.28
N TRP A 91 -7.20 9.66 1.72
CA TRP A 91 -6.28 10.69 2.16
C TRP A 91 -6.48 12.03 1.45
N GLY A 92 -6.77 13.05 2.22
CA GLY A 92 -6.85 14.44 1.81
C GLY A 92 -8.27 15.01 1.73
N SER A 93 -8.39 16.33 1.95
CA SER A 93 -9.66 17.06 1.83
C SER A 93 -10.23 17.06 0.40
N GLN A 94 -9.43 16.67 -0.60
CA GLN A 94 -9.84 16.47 -1.99
C GLN A 94 -10.91 15.38 -2.13
N TRP A 95 -11.03 14.46 -1.16
CA TRP A 95 -12.12 13.47 -1.09
C TRP A 95 -13.51 14.07 -0.86
N SER A 96 -13.61 15.40 -0.73
CA SER A 96 -14.91 16.10 -0.88
C SER A 96 -15.51 15.91 -2.28
N SER A 97 -14.74 15.45 -3.26
CA SER A 97 -15.15 15.06 -4.60
C SER A 97 -14.66 13.64 -4.89
N ASP A 98 -15.57 12.75 -5.26
CA ASP A 98 -15.32 11.38 -5.70
C ASP A 98 -16.16 11.09 -6.95
N PRO A 99 -15.75 11.62 -8.11
CA PRO A 99 -16.58 11.61 -9.32
C PRO A 99 -16.83 10.21 -9.87
N ALA A 100 -15.96 9.23 -9.63
CA ALA A 100 -16.13 7.85 -10.07
C ALA A 100 -16.80 6.95 -9.02
N GLY A 101 -16.90 7.40 -7.77
CA GLY A 101 -17.46 6.58 -6.68
C GLY A 101 -16.48 5.54 -6.12
N VAL A 102 -15.19 5.82 -6.15
CA VAL A 102 -14.14 4.91 -5.65
C VAL A 102 -14.33 4.55 -4.18
N ALA A 103 -14.65 5.54 -3.34
CA ALA A 103 -14.74 5.28 -1.90
C ALA A 103 -15.86 4.29 -1.52
N PRO A 104 -17.11 4.42 -1.99
CA PRO A 104 -18.13 3.41 -1.73
C PRO A 104 -17.81 2.06 -2.40
N ASP A 105 -17.21 2.04 -3.57
CA ASP A 105 -16.89 0.83 -4.33
C ASP A 105 -15.84 -0.02 -3.59
N MET A 106 -14.70 0.55 -3.23
CA MET A 106 -13.67 -0.13 -2.44
C MET A 106 -14.21 -0.69 -1.12
N GLN A 107 -15.10 0.05 -0.46
CA GLN A 107 -15.74 -0.44 0.75
C GLN A 107 -16.65 -1.64 0.48
N GLN A 108 -17.38 -1.65 -0.63
CA GLN A 108 -18.25 -2.80 -1.00
C GLN A 108 -17.42 -4.01 -1.41
N MET A 109 -16.34 -3.81 -2.19
CA MET A 109 -15.42 -4.88 -2.57
C MET A 109 -14.84 -5.57 -1.34
N PHE A 110 -14.21 -4.82 -0.43
CA PHE A 110 -13.63 -5.41 0.78
C PHE A 110 -14.68 -5.99 1.75
N LYS A 111 -15.89 -5.45 1.80
CA LYS A 111 -17.00 -6.06 2.57
C LYS A 111 -17.43 -7.40 2.01
N GLY A 112 -17.28 -7.61 0.72
CA GLY A 112 -17.65 -8.86 0.03
C GLY A 112 -16.57 -9.94 0.13
N LEU A 113 -15.28 -9.56 0.22
CA LEU A 113 -14.19 -10.51 0.39
C LEU A 113 -14.36 -11.34 1.67
N TYR A 114 -13.97 -12.60 1.59
CA TYR A 114 -14.12 -13.63 2.64
C TYR A 114 -15.57 -13.91 3.06
N GLY A 115 -16.54 -13.36 2.34
CA GLY A 115 -17.95 -13.73 2.49
C GLY A 115 -18.26 -15.13 1.95
N SER A 116 -19.49 -15.58 2.16
CA SER A 116 -19.91 -16.94 1.78
C SER A 116 -19.88 -17.23 0.27
N GLN A 117 -19.75 -16.21 -0.57
CA GLN A 117 -19.67 -16.34 -2.04
C GLN A 117 -18.26 -16.11 -2.57
N ASP A 118 -17.34 -15.69 -1.72
CA ASP A 118 -15.95 -15.45 -2.11
C ASP A 118 -15.20 -16.77 -2.27
N THR A 119 -14.93 -17.12 -3.53
CA THR A 119 -14.04 -18.22 -3.89
C THR A 119 -12.65 -17.75 -4.29
N TRP A 120 -12.48 -16.43 -4.56
CA TRP A 120 -11.19 -15.86 -4.91
C TRP A 120 -10.25 -15.83 -3.70
N GLY A 121 -10.69 -15.35 -2.55
CA GLY A 121 -9.89 -15.32 -1.33
C GLY A 121 -9.47 -16.71 -0.83
N THR A 122 -10.15 -17.79 -1.24
CA THR A 122 -9.76 -19.17 -0.91
C THR A 122 -8.41 -19.55 -1.52
N ILE A 123 -7.98 -18.90 -2.64
CA ILE A 123 -6.67 -19.12 -3.26
C ILE A 123 -5.56 -18.84 -2.27
N LEU A 124 -5.71 -17.84 -1.43
CA LEU A 124 -4.69 -17.38 -0.48
C LEU A 124 -4.42 -18.42 0.63
N THR A 125 -5.38 -19.29 0.93
CA THR A 125 -5.28 -20.23 2.07
C THR A 125 -4.22 -21.30 1.91
N GLN A 126 -3.69 -21.50 0.72
CA GLN A 126 -2.61 -22.47 0.47
C GLN A 126 -1.23 -21.97 0.92
N TYR A 127 -1.10 -20.67 1.22
CA TYR A 127 0.14 -20.03 1.65
C TYR A 127 0.20 -19.90 3.17
N CYS A 128 1.42 -19.92 3.73
CA CYS A 128 1.62 -19.97 5.17
C CYS A 128 2.96 -19.36 5.59
N GLU A 129 3.13 -19.14 6.88
CA GLU A 129 4.41 -18.81 7.52
C GLU A 129 4.85 -19.89 8.51
N GLY A 130 6.07 -19.80 9.04
CA GLY A 130 6.62 -20.76 9.98
C GLY A 130 7.07 -22.08 9.33
N VAL A 131 7.35 -22.08 8.04
CA VAL A 131 7.89 -23.20 7.27
C VAL A 131 9.31 -22.90 6.79
N ALA A 132 10.03 -23.90 6.32
CA ALA A 132 11.40 -23.73 5.84
C ALA A 132 11.44 -22.85 4.56
N LYS A 133 12.47 -22.00 4.44
CA LYS A 133 12.76 -21.29 3.18
C LYS A 133 12.81 -22.26 2.01
N GLY A 134 12.23 -21.88 0.87
CA GLY A 134 12.13 -22.72 -0.32
C GLY A 134 10.94 -23.69 -0.31
N THR A 135 10.12 -23.68 0.74
CA THR A 135 8.87 -24.47 0.77
C THR A 135 7.93 -23.95 -0.32
N SER A 136 7.35 -24.85 -1.12
CA SER A 136 6.34 -24.55 -2.15
C SER A 136 4.97 -25.14 -1.85
N ASN A 137 4.83 -25.86 -0.74
CA ASN A 137 3.58 -26.47 -0.29
C ASN A 137 3.59 -26.55 1.25
N CYS A 138 2.69 -25.81 1.88
CA CYS A 138 2.55 -25.81 3.35
C CYS A 138 2.03 -27.16 3.89
N GLY A 139 1.18 -27.84 3.15
CA GLY A 139 0.51 -29.06 3.61
C GLY A 139 -0.30 -28.76 4.88
N THR A 140 0.06 -29.44 5.99
CA THR A 140 -0.53 -29.21 7.33
C THR A 140 0.41 -28.45 8.26
N LYS A 141 1.50 -27.89 7.72
CA LYS A 141 2.55 -27.21 8.49
C LYS A 141 2.38 -25.69 8.42
N GLY A 142 2.99 -25.03 9.39
CA GLY A 142 2.97 -23.56 9.44
C GLY A 142 1.61 -22.99 9.85
N THR A 143 1.53 -21.67 9.83
CA THR A 143 0.31 -20.91 10.06
C THR A 143 -0.22 -20.45 8.71
N HIS A 144 -1.32 -21.02 8.27
CA HIS A 144 -1.96 -20.68 7.00
C HIS A 144 -2.72 -19.37 7.06
N ILE A 145 -2.82 -18.70 5.92
CA ILE A 145 -3.76 -17.60 5.73
C ILE A 145 -5.18 -18.14 5.92
N SER A 146 -5.94 -17.50 6.78
CA SER A 146 -7.32 -17.89 7.04
C SER A 146 -8.27 -17.26 6.02
N HIS A 147 -9.36 -17.96 5.73
CA HIS A 147 -10.51 -17.44 5.01
C HIS A 147 -11.71 -17.44 5.97
N PRO A 148 -11.80 -16.45 6.87
CA PRO A 148 -12.94 -16.36 7.78
C PRO A 148 -14.20 -16.03 6.98
N ALA A 149 -15.37 -16.46 7.50
CA ALA A 149 -16.66 -16.11 6.88
C ALA A 149 -17.06 -14.63 7.19
N SER A 150 -16.10 -13.73 7.22
CA SER A 150 -16.29 -12.32 7.55
C SER A 150 -15.28 -11.46 6.79
N SER A 151 -15.74 -10.26 6.39
CA SER A 151 -14.94 -9.27 5.68
C SER A 151 -13.60 -8.97 6.36
N PRO A 152 -12.51 -8.77 5.59
CA PRO A 152 -11.25 -8.27 6.12
C PRO A 152 -11.30 -6.77 6.46
N LEU A 153 -12.30 -6.01 6.01
CA LEU A 153 -12.42 -4.58 6.23
C LEU A 153 -12.69 -4.27 7.71
N ALA A 154 -11.67 -3.79 8.41
CA ALA A 154 -11.73 -3.46 9.83
C ALA A 154 -12.05 -1.98 10.10
N GLY A 155 -11.75 -1.10 9.15
CA GLY A 155 -12.03 0.33 9.33
C GLY A 155 -11.90 1.14 8.06
N VAL A 156 -12.54 2.31 8.07
CA VAL A 156 -12.49 3.30 6.99
C VAL A 156 -12.24 4.65 7.63
N TRP A 157 -11.28 5.38 7.09
CA TRP A 157 -10.96 6.73 7.53
C TRP A 157 -10.86 7.67 6.35
N PHE A 158 -11.62 8.76 6.40
CA PHE A 158 -11.41 9.91 5.53
C PHE A 158 -10.52 10.90 6.28
N ASP A 159 -9.21 10.88 6.01
CA ASP A 159 -8.31 11.90 6.54
C ASP A 159 -8.41 13.16 5.70
N ASN A 160 -9.45 13.92 5.94
CA ASN A 160 -9.85 15.09 5.16
C ASN A 160 -9.65 16.42 5.89
N ALA A 161 -8.96 16.43 7.03
CA ALA A 161 -8.67 17.63 7.78
C ALA A 161 -7.78 18.62 7.00
N ASN A 162 -6.88 18.10 6.18
CA ASN A 162 -5.99 18.86 5.31
C ASN A 162 -5.99 18.27 3.90
N ALA A 163 -5.55 19.04 2.93
CA ALA A 163 -5.30 18.51 1.59
C ALA A 163 -4.10 17.57 1.61
N ALA A 164 -4.22 16.40 0.98
CA ALA A 164 -3.07 15.58 0.68
C ALA A 164 -2.13 16.29 -0.31
N PRO A 165 -0.81 16.04 -0.28
CA PRO A 165 0.10 16.56 -1.29
C PRO A 165 -0.35 16.16 -2.70
N SER A 166 -0.34 17.12 -3.64
CA SER A 166 -0.71 16.83 -5.04
C SER A 166 0.24 15.82 -5.71
N SER A 167 1.46 15.70 -5.20
CA SER A 167 2.48 14.74 -5.65
C SER A 167 3.18 14.17 -4.42
N ALA A 168 2.45 13.35 -3.67
CA ALA A 168 2.98 12.72 -2.48
C ALA A 168 4.16 11.80 -2.81
N THR A 169 5.23 11.89 -2.06
CA THR A 169 6.34 10.95 -2.16
C THR A 169 6.03 9.64 -1.43
N ALA A 170 6.72 8.55 -1.76
CA ALA A 170 6.62 7.27 -1.05
C ALA A 170 6.78 7.43 0.48
N ALA A 171 7.70 8.31 0.93
CA ALA A 171 7.90 8.60 2.35
C ALA A 171 6.69 9.30 2.99
N GLN A 172 5.98 10.15 2.27
CA GLN A 172 4.77 10.81 2.78
C GLN A 172 3.61 9.81 2.86
N ILE A 173 3.48 8.90 1.88
CA ILE A 173 2.50 7.81 1.89
C ILE A 173 2.76 6.87 3.07
N ALA A 174 4.02 6.49 3.31
CA ALA A 174 4.44 5.70 4.48
C ALA A 174 4.13 6.43 5.82
N SER A 175 4.29 7.75 5.86
CA SER A 175 3.91 8.56 7.02
C SER A 175 2.41 8.54 7.26
N GLU A 176 1.60 8.58 6.19
CA GLU A 176 0.15 8.49 6.29
C GLU A 176 -0.30 7.12 6.80
N ALA A 177 0.36 6.02 6.37
CA ALA A 177 0.12 4.70 6.94
C ALA A 177 0.39 4.66 8.46
N SER A 178 1.40 5.38 8.94
CA SER A 178 1.68 5.52 10.37
C SER A 178 0.61 6.34 11.10
N SER A 179 0.09 7.40 10.45
CA SER A 179 -1.03 8.18 10.95
C SER A 179 -2.30 7.33 11.06
N ALA A 180 -2.56 6.50 10.06
CA ALA A 180 -3.67 5.56 10.04
C ALA A 180 -3.58 4.52 11.18
N ALA A 181 -2.40 3.94 11.41
CA ALA A 181 -2.19 3.04 12.53
C ALA A 181 -2.51 3.72 13.89
N ALA A 182 -2.12 4.99 14.04
CA ALA A 182 -2.47 5.78 15.23
C ALA A 182 -3.97 6.03 15.33
N HIS A 183 -4.62 6.41 14.22
CA HIS A 183 -6.05 6.69 14.13
C HIS A 183 -6.88 5.48 14.55
N PHE A 184 -6.58 4.30 14.02
CA PHE A 184 -7.30 3.05 14.33
C PHE A 184 -6.89 2.42 15.68
N GLY A 185 -5.95 3.03 16.39
CA GLY A 185 -5.50 2.54 17.71
C GLY A 185 -4.52 1.37 17.64
N ASN A 186 -3.98 1.03 16.48
CA ASN A 186 -3.00 -0.04 16.26
C ASN A 186 -1.58 0.40 16.69
N LYS A 187 -1.43 0.78 17.96
CA LYS A 187 -0.23 1.45 18.50
C LYS A 187 0.86 0.49 19.00
N THR A 188 0.84 -0.75 18.56
CA THR A 188 1.87 -1.76 18.86
C THR A 188 2.03 -2.70 17.67
N GLN A 189 3.12 -3.49 17.65
CA GLN A 189 3.35 -4.45 16.57
C GLN A 189 2.25 -5.52 16.45
N ALA A 190 1.66 -5.95 17.56
CA ALA A 190 0.73 -7.10 17.55
C ALA A 190 -0.49 -6.93 16.61
N PRO A 191 -1.28 -5.84 16.66
CA PRO A 191 -2.35 -5.63 15.68
C PRO A 191 -1.81 -5.43 14.25
N ASN A 192 -0.60 -4.86 14.12
CA ASN A 192 0.02 -4.59 12.83
C ASN A 192 0.61 -5.83 12.14
N LEU A 193 0.64 -7.00 12.77
CA LEU A 193 1.06 -8.26 12.13
C LEU A 193 0.05 -8.80 11.09
N ASN A 194 -1.13 -8.22 10.99
CA ASN A 194 -2.15 -8.63 10.03
C ASN A 194 -2.82 -7.43 9.33
N ALA A 195 -2.42 -6.21 9.67
CA ALA A 195 -3.06 -4.98 9.19
C ALA A 195 -2.36 -4.44 7.95
N GLN A 196 -3.11 -4.28 6.87
CA GLN A 196 -2.73 -3.50 5.69
C GLN A 196 -3.44 -2.15 5.73
N TYR A 197 -2.68 -1.08 5.52
CA TYR A 197 -3.19 0.28 5.39
C TYR A 197 -3.19 0.68 3.92
N VAL A 198 -4.37 0.68 3.29
CA VAL A 198 -4.52 1.07 1.90
C VAL A 198 -4.69 2.59 1.85
N ILE A 199 -3.65 3.28 1.40
CA ILE A 199 -3.65 4.74 1.26
C ILE A 199 -4.18 5.10 -0.12
N VAL A 200 -5.46 5.45 -0.16
CA VAL A 200 -6.15 5.78 -1.41
C VAL A 200 -6.02 7.27 -1.66
N SER A 201 -5.35 7.63 -2.72
CA SER A 201 -5.15 9.02 -3.14
C SER A 201 -6.39 9.56 -3.85
N ALA A 202 -6.68 10.86 -3.66
CA ALA A 202 -7.85 11.49 -4.25
C ALA A 202 -7.64 11.83 -5.75
N THR A 203 -8.73 12.02 -6.48
CA THR A 203 -8.71 12.50 -7.88
C THR A 203 -7.85 13.75 -8.03
N GLY A 204 -7.11 13.85 -9.12
CA GLY A 204 -6.23 14.98 -9.45
C GLY A 204 -4.92 15.01 -8.66
N THR A 205 -4.58 13.95 -7.92
CA THR A 205 -3.28 13.82 -7.26
C THR A 205 -2.39 12.79 -7.97
N HIS A 206 -1.08 12.93 -7.82
CA HIS A 206 -0.06 12.15 -8.52
C HIS A 206 0.92 11.50 -7.51
N PRO A 207 0.46 10.53 -6.69
CA PRO A 207 1.30 9.93 -5.66
C PRO A 207 2.46 9.18 -6.30
N ASP A 208 3.66 9.41 -5.79
CA ASP A 208 4.93 8.80 -6.21
C ASP A 208 5.18 8.81 -7.72
N GLY A 209 4.75 9.90 -8.38
CA GLY A 209 4.94 10.12 -9.80
C GLY A 209 3.88 9.46 -10.71
N PHE A 210 2.86 8.79 -10.15
CA PHE A 210 1.72 8.35 -10.95
C PHE A 210 1.11 9.52 -11.76
N PRO A 211 0.69 9.32 -13.02
CA PRO A 211 0.69 8.07 -13.79
C PRO A 211 1.98 7.81 -14.58
N ASN A 212 2.98 8.68 -14.48
CA ASN A 212 4.16 8.65 -15.36
C ASN A 212 5.27 7.70 -14.88
N SER A 213 5.16 7.14 -13.71
CA SER A 213 6.14 6.20 -13.13
C SER A 213 5.98 4.76 -13.56
N GLY A 214 4.97 4.45 -14.40
CA GLY A 214 4.81 3.15 -15.03
C GLY A 214 4.16 2.08 -14.16
N PHE A 215 3.54 2.46 -13.05
CA PHE A 215 2.78 1.56 -12.19
C PHE A 215 1.31 2.00 -12.06
N CYS A 216 0.44 1.10 -11.65
CA CYS A 216 -0.94 1.38 -11.26
C CYS A 216 -1.06 1.57 -9.75
N ALA A 217 -0.39 0.74 -8.97
CA ALA A 217 -0.22 0.83 -7.53
C ALA A 217 1.08 0.12 -7.12
N TRP A 218 1.36 0.11 -5.84
CA TRP A 218 2.38 -0.72 -5.23
C TRP A 218 2.13 -0.86 -3.73
N HIS A 219 2.62 -1.96 -3.13
CA HIS A 219 2.64 -2.14 -1.69
C HIS A 219 4.08 -2.13 -1.16
N ASP A 220 4.24 -1.85 0.14
CA ASP A 220 5.52 -1.92 0.83
C ASP A 220 5.30 -2.00 2.34
N LYS A 221 6.38 -2.02 3.08
CA LYS A 221 6.41 -1.91 4.54
C LYS A 221 7.14 -0.65 4.99
N THR A 222 6.76 -0.14 6.13
CA THR A 222 7.49 0.96 6.79
C THR A 222 7.70 0.67 8.28
N SER A 223 8.82 1.17 8.81
CA SER A 223 9.07 1.14 10.26
C SER A 223 8.43 2.35 10.93
N SER A 224 7.72 2.14 12.02
CA SER A 224 7.08 3.18 12.81
C SER A 224 7.29 2.98 14.29
N SER A 225 6.85 3.94 15.12
CA SER A 225 6.78 3.77 16.57
C SER A 225 5.80 2.68 17.02
N TYR A 226 4.95 2.21 16.11
CA TYR A 226 3.95 1.15 16.33
C TYR A 226 4.40 -0.22 15.80
N GLY A 227 5.64 -0.33 15.37
CA GLY A 227 6.24 -1.48 14.72
C GLY A 227 6.33 -1.34 13.21
N THR A 228 6.54 -2.46 12.53
CA THR A 228 6.51 -2.53 11.07
C THR A 228 5.07 -2.57 10.58
N LEU A 229 4.74 -1.69 9.64
CA LEU A 229 3.41 -1.56 9.04
C LEU A 229 3.48 -2.01 7.58
N ALA A 230 2.50 -2.78 7.12
CA ALA A 230 2.28 -3.04 5.70
C ALA A 230 1.29 -2.00 5.14
N TYR A 231 1.57 -1.45 3.96
CA TYR A 231 0.72 -0.44 3.36
C TYR A 231 0.74 -0.49 1.84
N THR A 232 -0.31 0.03 1.22
CA THR A 232 -0.45 0.15 -0.23
C THR A 232 -0.54 1.63 -0.61
N ASN A 233 0.14 2.01 -1.67
CA ASN A 233 -0.11 3.24 -2.42
C ASN A 233 -1.11 2.95 -3.52
N LEU A 234 -2.35 3.39 -3.36
CA LEU A 234 -3.41 3.22 -4.35
C LEU A 234 -3.79 4.58 -4.96
N PRO A 235 -3.27 4.91 -6.15
CA PRO A 235 -3.68 6.11 -6.88
C PRO A 235 -5.17 6.09 -7.26
N TYR A 236 -5.73 7.26 -7.60
CA TYR A 236 -7.07 7.36 -8.16
C TYR A 236 -7.06 6.93 -9.65
N ILE A 237 -7.08 5.61 -9.89
CA ILE A 237 -6.99 5.01 -11.23
C ILE A 237 -8.02 5.58 -12.23
N PRO A 238 -9.28 5.91 -11.84
CA PRO A 238 -10.24 6.49 -12.76
C PRO A 238 -9.82 7.78 -13.45
N ASP A 239 -8.81 8.49 -12.96
CA ASP A 239 -8.24 9.66 -13.64
C ASP A 239 -7.56 9.30 -14.98
N LEU A 240 -7.23 8.03 -15.20
CA LEU A 240 -6.70 7.51 -16.47
C LEU A 240 -7.80 7.17 -17.49
N GLY A 241 -9.06 7.14 -17.06
CA GLY A 241 -10.21 6.75 -17.88
C GLY A 241 -10.60 5.29 -17.71
N VAL A 242 -11.57 4.86 -18.55
CA VAL A 242 -12.09 3.47 -18.55
C VAL A 242 -11.02 2.47 -18.97
N ASP A 243 -11.11 1.26 -18.48
CA ASP A 243 -10.25 0.13 -18.83
C ASP A 243 -8.74 0.37 -18.57
N ALA A 244 -8.39 1.39 -17.80
CA ALA A 244 -7.02 1.60 -17.36
C ALA A 244 -6.66 0.64 -16.22
N CYS A 245 -5.46 0.07 -16.24
CA CYS A 245 -4.94 -0.82 -15.20
C CYS A 245 -5.72 -2.14 -15.00
N THR A 246 -6.44 -2.58 -16.02
CA THR A 246 -7.13 -3.89 -16.09
C THR A 246 -6.96 -4.47 -17.49
N THR A 247 -7.15 -5.77 -17.63
CA THR A 247 -7.19 -6.46 -18.93
C THR A 247 -8.62 -6.57 -19.48
N LEU A 248 -9.63 -6.20 -18.69
CA LEU A 248 -11.00 -6.15 -19.15
C LEU A 248 -11.25 -4.91 -20.02
N THR A 249 -12.10 -5.06 -21.02
CA THR A 249 -12.55 -3.99 -21.93
C THR A 249 -14.08 -3.86 -21.80
N ASP A 250 -14.52 -3.40 -20.63
CA ASP A 250 -15.93 -3.41 -20.23
C ASP A 250 -16.52 -2.00 -20.12
N ASN A 251 -15.71 -0.96 -20.39
CA ASN A 251 -16.04 0.46 -20.27
C ASN A 251 -16.45 0.88 -18.85
N ARG A 252 -16.01 0.18 -17.81
CA ARG A 252 -16.20 0.59 -16.42
C ARG A 252 -15.04 1.43 -15.93
N MET A 253 -15.36 2.50 -15.21
CA MET A 253 -14.37 3.39 -14.58
C MET A 253 -13.66 2.76 -13.38
N LEU A 254 -14.27 1.76 -12.77
CA LEU A 254 -13.81 1.20 -11.50
C LEU A 254 -13.05 -0.12 -11.67
N SER A 255 -13.18 -0.82 -12.81
CA SER A 255 -12.51 -2.10 -13.03
C SER A 255 -11.01 -2.05 -12.76
N GLY A 256 -10.33 -0.99 -13.23
CA GLY A 256 -8.90 -0.89 -13.02
C GLY A 256 -8.48 -0.73 -11.57
N ILE A 257 -9.20 0.04 -10.76
CA ILE A 257 -8.86 0.19 -9.34
C ILE A 257 -9.24 -1.05 -8.51
N GLU A 258 -10.33 -1.74 -8.88
CA GLU A 258 -10.73 -3.01 -8.29
C GLU A 258 -9.64 -4.09 -8.52
N SER A 259 -9.24 -4.28 -9.78
CA SER A 259 -8.18 -5.22 -10.17
C SER A 259 -6.85 -4.86 -9.52
N THR A 260 -6.47 -3.59 -9.55
CA THR A 260 -5.20 -3.13 -8.99
C THR A 260 -5.13 -3.35 -7.48
N GLU A 261 -6.16 -2.95 -6.73
CA GLU A 261 -6.13 -3.14 -5.28
C GLU A 261 -6.17 -4.62 -4.90
N THR A 262 -6.88 -5.46 -5.62
CA THR A 262 -6.88 -6.90 -5.33
C THR A 262 -5.55 -7.59 -5.63
N HIS A 263 -4.79 -7.10 -6.61
CA HIS A 263 -3.40 -7.48 -6.82
C HIS A 263 -2.54 -7.15 -5.59
N GLU A 264 -2.47 -5.87 -5.21
CA GLU A 264 -1.66 -5.40 -4.09
C GLU A 264 -2.09 -6.01 -2.76
N TYR A 265 -3.41 -6.23 -2.59
CA TYR A 265 -3.93 -6.90 -1.42
C TYR A 265 -3.45 -8.34 -1.32
N ALA A 266 -3.53 -9.11 -2.42
CA ALA A 266 -3.09 -10.50 -2.42
C ALA A 266 -1.59 -10.63 -2.15
N GLU A 267 -0.79 -9.74 -2.70
CA GLU A 267 0.64 -9.68 -2.48
C GLU A 267 0.98 -9.30 -1.05
N THR A 268 0.37 -8.25 -0.52
CA THR A 268 0.52 -7.91 0.90
C THR A 268 0.14 -9.08 1.81
N VAL A 269 -0.90 -9.85 1.47
CA VAL A 269 -1.32 -10.99 2.30
C VAL A 269 -0.32 -12.15 2.22
N THR A 270 0.34 -12.37 1.09
CA THR A 270 1.24 -13.51 0.85
C THR A 270 2.73 -13.17 0.97
N ASP A 271 3.12 -11.91 0.89
CA ASP A 271 4.45 -11.38 1.19
C ASP A 271 4.34 -10.14 2.11
N PHE A 272 3.82 -10.35 3.31
CA PHE A 272 3.35 -9.29 4.22
C PHE A 272 4.41 -8.23 4.53
N TRP A 273 5.65 -8.64 4.62
CA TRP A 273 6.80 -7.73 4.62
C TRP A 273 7.65 -8.03 3.40
N PRO A 274 7.47 -7.27 2.32
CA PRO A 274 8.05 -7.59 1.01
C PRO A 274 9.47 -8.16 1.04
N SER A 275 9.70 -9.13 0.16
CA SER A 275 10.94 -9.90 0.00
C SER A 275 11.16 -11.06 0.99
N ILE A 276 10.23 -11.38 1.88
CA ILE A 276 10.36 -12.53 2.79
C ILE A 276 9.23 -13.56 2.66
N GLY A 277 8.14 -13.22 1.99
CA GLY A 277 6.98 -14.08 1.78
C GLY A 277 7.09 -14.99 0.55
N TRP A 278 6.00 -15.17 -0.16
CA TRP A 278 5.88 -16.12 -1.26
C TRP A 278 6.14 -15.44 -2.60
N ASN A 279 7.14 -15.93 -3.32
CA ASN A 279 7.59 -15.31 -4.56
C ASN A 279 8.02 -16.38 -5.57
N GLY A 280 7.77 -16.13 -6.85
CA GLY A 280 8.02 -17.02 -7.99
C GLY A 280 9.17 -16.58 -8.89
N GLY A 281 9.03 -16.88 -10.16
CA GLY A 281 10.01 -16.53 -11.20
C GLY A 281 9.81 -15.13 -11.76
N ASN A 282 8.57 -14.66 -11.86
CA ASN A 282 8.24 -13.34 -12.38
C ASN A 282 7.95 -12.32 -11.28
N GLY A 283 7.75 -12.75 -10.04
CA GLY A 283 7.43 -11.88 -8.93
C GLY A 283 6.59 -12.56 -7.87
N GLU A 284 5.68 -11.81 -7.29
CA GLU A 284 4.75 -12.22 -6.26
C GLU A 284 3.50 -12.92 -6.83
N ILE A 285 2.51 -13.15 -6.02
CA ILE A 285 1.33 -13.93 -6.39
C ILE A 285 0.48 -13.26 -7.49
N GLY A 286 0.41 -11.94 -7.49
CA GLY A 286 -0.30 -11.13 -8.48
C GLY A 286 0.52 -10.96 -9.75
N ASP A 287 1.82 -10.69 -9.64
CA ASP A 287 2.76 -10.51 -10.75
C ASP A 287 2.80 -11.71 -11.70
N GLU A 288 2.72 -12.92 -11.15
CA GLU A 288 2.67 -14.15 -11.96
C GLU A 288 1.41 -14.20 -12.85
N CYS A 289 0.41 -13.35 -12.58
CA CYS A 289 -0.92 -13.37 -13.20
C CYS A 289 -1.42 -12.01 -13.71
N GLU A 290 -0.56 -11.02 -13.90
CA GLU A 290 -0.92 -9.64 -14.27
C GLU A 290 -1.88 -9.50 -15.47
N ASN A 291 -1.93 -10.50 -16.36
CA ASN A 291 -2.74 -10.46 -17.56
C ASN A 291 -4.06 -11.26 -17.42
N MET A 292 -4.54 -11.46 -16.21
CA MET A 292 -5.71 -12.26 -15.95
C MET A 292 -6.67 -11.55 -14.98
N ASP A 293 -7.57 -10.77 -15.52
CA ASP A 293 -8.64 -10.13 -14.75
C ASP A 293 -9.99 -10.78 -15.05
N ALA A 294 -10.89 -10.83 -14.08
CA ALA A 294 -12.20 -11.37 -14.24
C ALA A 294 -13.21 -10.77 -13.26
N PHE A 295 -14.49 -10.68 -13.70
CA PHE A 295 -15.58 -10.39 -12.79
C PHE A 295 -15.81 -11.55 -11.83
N VAL A 296 -15.59 -11.30 -10.55
CA VAL A 296 -15.83 -12.26 -9.47
C VAL A 296 -17.06 -11.81 -8.67
N PRO A 297 -18.09 -12.66 -8.55
CA PRO A 297 -19.24 -12.35 -7.72
C PRO A 297 -18.88 -12.47 -6.24
N LEU A 298 -19.10 -11.40 -5.50
CA LEU A 298 -19.04 -11.33 -4.05
C LEU A 298 -20.43 -11.07 -3.48
N SER A 299 -20.62 -11.22 -2.18
CA SER A 299 -21.92 -11.00 -1.54
C SER A 299 -22.44 -9.55 -1.64
N THR A 300 -21.58 -8.61 -1.99
CA THR A 300 -21.85 -7.16 -2.07
C THR A 300 -21.93 -6.62 -3.50
N GLY A 301 -21.57 -7.42 -4.49
CA GLY A 301 -21.56 -7.03 -5.90
C GLY A 301 -20.70 -7.96 -6.75
N SER A 302 -20.43 -7.55 -7.98
CA SER A 302 -19.48 -8.21 -8.87
C SER A 302 -18.38 -7.24 -9.20
N PHE A 303 -17.13 -7.61 -8.90
CA PHE A 303 -15.96 -6.77 -8.99
C PHE A 303 -14.93 -7.38 -9.94
N ASP A 304 -14.14 -6.54 -10.56
CA ASP A 304 -12.99 -6.95 -11.36
C ASP A 304 -11.84 -7.32 -10.43
N LEU A 305 -11.60 -8.62 -10.23
CA LEU A 305 -10.51 -9.12 -9.40
C LEU A 305 -9.43 -9.74 -10.28
N GLN A 306 -8.17 -9.40 -10.00
CA GLN A 306 -7.07 -10.01 -10.71
C GLN A 306 -6.93 -11.49 -10.34
N GLY A 307 -6.64 -12.34 -11.34
CA GLY A 307 -6.28 -13.73 -11.11
C GLY A 307 -4.99 -13.87 -10.30
N LEU A 308 -4.90 -14.92 -9.52
CA LEU A 308 -3.77 -15.18 -8.64
C LEU A 308 -3.10 -16.51 -8.97
N TRP A 309 -1.79 -16.58 -8.72
CA TRP A 309 -1.08 -17.84 -8.85
C TRP A 309 -1.52 -18.85 -7.79
N SER A 310 -1.89 -20.03 -8.24
CA SER A 310 -2.22 -21.15 -7.36
C SER A 310 -1.12 -22.22 -7.41
N ASN A 311 -0.39 -22.40 -6.32
CA ASN A 311 0.61 -23.45 -6.21
C ASN A 311 -0.01 -24.86 -6.30
N SER A 312 -1.24 -25.04 -5.86
CA SER A 312 -1.95 -26.31 -5.95
C SER A 312 -2.36 -26.64 -7.38
N ALA A 313 -2.88 -25.65 -8.11
CA ALA A 313 -3.28 -25.79 -9.51
C ALA A 313 -2.09 -25.63 -10.48
N ASN A 314 -0.97 -25.06 -10.04
CA ASN A 314 0.22 -24.72 -10.83
C ASN A 314 -0.11 -23.84 -12.04
N LYS A 315 -0.96 -22.85 -11.84
CA LYS A 315 -1.43 -21.88 -12.86
C LYS A 315 -2.12 -20.69 -12.20
N CYS A 316 -2.36 -19.63 -12.98
CA CYS A 316 -3.25 -18.55 -12.58
C CYS A 316 -4.69 -19.02 -12.52
N VAL A 317 -5.44 -18.57 -11.51
CA VAL A 317 -6.85 -18.89 -11.28
C VAL A 317 -7.57 -17.66 -10.70
N THR A 318 -8.88 -17.59 -10.89
CA THR A 318 -9.77 -16.56 -10.31
C THR A 318 -10.65 -17.12 -9.19
N HIS A 319 -10.50 -18.43 -8.87
CA HIS A 319 -11.24 -19.11 -7.81
C HIS A 319 -10.40 -20.29 -7.29
N GLY A 320 -10.44 -20.55 -6.00
CA GLY A 320 -9.76 -21.65 -5.33
C GLY A 320 -10.66 -22.82 -4.98
#